data_bddc6de52ef3e0897256643c992d46ad
#
_entry.id   bddc6de52ef3e0897256643c992d46ad
#
_cell.length_a   1.000
_cell.length_b   1.000
_cell.length_c   1.000
_cell.angle_alpha   90.00
_cell.angle_beta   90.00
_cell.angle_gamma   90.00
#
_symmetry.space_group_name_H-M   'P 1'
#
loop_
_entity.id
_entity.type
_entity.pdbx_description
1 polymer ?
#
loop_
_entity_poly.entity_id
_entity_poly.type
_entity_poly.pdbx_seq_one_letter_code
_entity_poly.pdbx_strand_id
1 'polypeptide(L)'
;NLTGKVPTECSEEEAYQAARLVGLNVLATLKNHLGDLDRVQRVIKVLGMVNAEPTFGNHPGVINGFSDLMVEVFGEAGRAARSAVGMGSLPMNIPVEVEMIVEIKNT
;
A
#
# COMPACT_ATOMS: atom_id res chain seq x y z
N ASN A 1 14.40 7.81 7.48
CA ASN A 1 13.92 7.15 6.28
C ASN A 1 14.22 5.67 6.31
N LEU A 2 13.16 4.88 6.25
CA LEU A 2 13.29 3.44 6.23
C LEU A 2 13.79 2.96 4.88
N THR A 3 14.79 2.07 4.91
CA THR A 3 15.30 1.38 3.72
C THR A 3 15.65 -0.05 4.10
N GLY A 4 15.78 -0.89 3.09
CA GLY A 4 16.33 -2.21 3.27
C GLY A 4 15.35 -3.34 3.06
N LYS A 5 15.87 -4.54 3.06
CA LYS A 5 15.11 -5.75 2.80
C LYS A 5 14.41 -6.27 4.03
N VAL A 6 13.17 -6.73 3.83
CA VAL A 6 12.35 -7.33 4.86
C VAL A 6 12.64 -8.83 4.91
N PRO A 7 12.86 -9.45 6.07
CA PRO A 7 12.76 -8.85 7.41
C PRO A 7 14.12 -8.47 8.03
N THR A 8 15.22 -8.62 7.28
CA THR A 8 16.56 -8.54 7.88
C THR A 8 17.03 -7.12 8.15
N GLU A 9 16.76 -6.20 7.23
CA GLU A 9 17.19 -4.81 7.36
C GLU A 9 16.05 -3.90 7.77
N CYS A 10 14.82 -4.32 7.53
CA CYS A 10 13.59 -3.64 7.88
C CYS A 10 12.64 -4.70 8.43
N SER A 11 12.17 -4.53 9.67
CA SER A 11 11.30 -5.53 10.27
C SER A 11 9.93 -5.56 9.59
N GLU A 12 9.19 -6.66 9.79
CA GLU A 12 7.81 -6.75 9.29
C GLU A 12 6.94 -5.60 9.82
N GLU A 13 7.07 -5.27 11.10
CA GLU A 13 6.29 -4.20 11.71
C GLU A 13 6.65 -2.85 11.10
N GLU A 14 7.94 -2.59 10.91
CA GLU A 14 8.39 -1.36 10.27
C GLU A 14 7.88 -1.27 8.83
N ALA A 15 7.90 -2.39 8.11
CA ALA A 15 7.41 -2.44 6.74
C ALA A 15 5.89 -2.25 6.67
N TYR A 16 5.14 -2.82 7.62
CA TYR A 16 3.70 -2.57 7.76
C TYR A 16 3.43 -1.07 7.93
N GLN A 17 4.16 -0.42 8.84
CA GLN A 17 3.98 1.02 9.08
C GLN A 17 4.41 1.83 7.84
N ALA A 18 5.43 1.39 7.11
CA ALA A 18 5.82 2.03 5.86
C ALA A 18 4.70 1.91 4.81
N ALA A 19 4.06 0.74 4.70
CA ALA A 19 2.94 0.55 3.78
C ALA A 19 1.75 1.44 4.16
N ARG A 20 1.49 1.60 5.46
CA ARG A 20 0.45 2.52 5.93
C ARG A 20 0.77 3.97 5.58
N LEU A 21 2.02 4.38 5.74
CA LEU A 21 2.46 5.73 5.37
C LEU A 21 2.30 5.97 3.86
N VAL A 22 2.63 4.98 3.04
CA VAL A 22 2.39 5.06 1.58
C VAL A 22 0.89 5.29 1.34
N GLY A 23 0.03 4.58 2.05
CA GLY A 23 -1.42 4.77 1.95
C GLY A 23 -1.86 6.19 2.29
N LEU A 24 -1.32 6.75 3.37
CA LEU A 24 -1.62 8.14 3.75
C LEU A 24 -1.21 9.12 2.66
N ASN A 25 -0.04 8.91 2.06
CA ASN A 25 0.45 9.76 0.97
C ASN A 25 -0.42 9.63 -0.28
N VAL A 26 -0.86 8.42 -0.60
CA VAL A 26 -1.77 8.18 -1.73
C VAL A 26 -3.10 8.87 -1.51
N LEU A 27 -3.65 8.77 -0.30
CA LEU A 27 -4.92 9.45 0.04
C LEU A 27 -4.79 10.96 -0.08
N ALA A 28 -3.67 11.53 0.36
CA ALA A 28 -3.41 12.97 0.22
C ALA A 28 -3.37 13.37 -1.25
N THR A 29 -2.72 12.57 -2.09
CA THR A 29 -2.65 12.80 -3.53
C THR A 29 -4.03 12.75 -4.17
N LEU A 30 -4.83 11.74 -3.82
CA LEU A 30 -6.21 11.61 -4.32
C LEU A 30 -7.05 12.80 -3.92
N LYS A 31 -6.99 13.19 -2.66
CA LYS A 31 -7.77 14.34 -2.17
C LYS A 31 -7.37 15.60 -2.91
N ASN A 32 -6.08 15.79 -3.15
CA ASN A 32 -5.60 16.97 -3.86
C ASN A 32 -6.10 17.03 -5.30
N HIS A 33 -6.16 15.88 -5.99
CA HIS A 33 -6.65 15.81 -7.37
C HIS A 33 -8.17 15.88 -7.47
N LEU A 34 -8.88 15.25 -6.53
CA LEU A 34 -10.33 15.11 -6.61
C LEU A 34 -11.08 16.19 -5.85
N GLY A 35 -10.41 16.87 -4.92
CA GLY A 35 -11.02 17.85 -4.03
C GLY A 35 -11.62 17.23 -2.79
N ASP A 36 -12.19 16.02 -2.89
CA ASP A 36 -12.81 15.31 -1.77
C ASP A 36 -12.66 13.81 -1.98
N LEU A 37 -12.29 13.09 -0.91
CA LEU A 37 -12.18 11.64 -0.96
C LEU A 37 -13.54 10.94 -1.17
N ASP A 38 -14.65 11.63 -0.88
CA ASP A 38 -15.97 11.08 -1.16
C ASP A 38 -16.22 10.83 -2.64
N ARG A 39 -15.39 11.37 -3.52
CA ARG A 39 -15.47 11.09 -4.95
C ARG A 39 -14.93 9.71 -5.33
N VAL A 40 -14.25 9.02 -4.43
CA VAL A 40 -13.82 7.65 -4.68
C VAL A 40 -15.03 6.73 -4.52
N GLN A 41 -15.39 6.05 -5.61
CA GLN A 41 -16.49 5.08 -5.59
C GLN A 41 -16.05 3.80 -4.91
N ARG A 42 -14.86 3.31 -5.26
CA ARG A 42 -14.26 2.12 -4.63
C ARG A 42 -12.81 1.97 -5.05
N VAL A 43 -12.07 1.22 -4.27
CA VAL A 43 -10.73 0.77 -4.64
C VAL A 43 -10.88 -0.54 -5.41
N ILE A 44 -10.39 -0.58 -6.65
CA ILE A 44 -10.58 -1.73 -7.54
C ILE A 44 -9.47 -2.76 -7.34
N LYS A 45 -8.22 -2.30 -7.37
CA LYS A 45 -7.06 -3.19 -7.35
C LYS A 45 -5.89 -2.54 -6.63
N VAL A 46 -5.21 -3.33 -5.82
CA VAL A 46 -3.96 -2.96 -5.16
C VAL A 46 -2.89 -3.96 -5.55
N LEU A 47 -1.76 -3.47 -6.04
CA LEU A 47 -0.55 -4.27 -6.21
C LEU A 47 0.46 -3.79 -5.18
N GLY A 48 0.74 -4.61 -4.18
CA GLY A 48 1.72 -4.33 -3.15
C GLY A 48 3.02 -5.07 -3.40
N MET A 49 4.13 -4.36 -3.37
CA MET A 49 5.46 -4.91 -3.63
C MET A 49 6.32 -4.71 -2.41
N VAL A 50 6.93 -5.79 -1.94
CA VAL A 50 7.80 -5.78 -0.75
C VAL A 50 9.23 -6.05 -1.20
N ASN A 51 10.14 -5.19 -0.78
CA ASN A 51 11.57 -5.42 -0.95
C ASN A 51 11.97 -6.52 0.03
N ALA A 52 11.99 -7.77 -0.43
CA ALA A 52 12.00 -8.93 0.47
C ALA A 52 13.20 -9.81 0.24
N GLU A 53 13.70 -10.40 1.33
CA GLU A 53 14.64 -11.49 1.23
C GLU A 53 13.97 -12.67 0.51
N PRO A 54 14.74 -13.50 -0.22
CA PRO A 54 14.15 -14.59 -1.00
C PRO A 54 13.32 -15.58 -0.18
N THR A 55 13.61 -15.72 1.11
CA THR A 55 12.91 -16.67 1.99
C THR A 55 11.72 -16.03 2.74
N PHE A 56 11.54 -14.72 2.61
CA PHE A 56 10.41 -14.05 3.26
C PHE A 56 9.10 -14.45 2.57
N GLY A 57 8.06 -14.72 3.36
CA GLY A 57 6.79 -15.20 2.81
C GLY A 57 5.56 -14.42 3.25
N ASN A 58 5.69 -13.48 4.19
CA ASN A 58 4.51 -12.78 4.72
C ASN A 58 4.29 -11.42 4.06
N HIS A 59 4.34 -11.38 2.73
CA HIS A 59 4.05 -10.16 1.95
C HIS A 59 2.66 -9.60 2.27
N PRO A 60 1.61 -10.43 2.36
CA PRO A 60 0.28 -9.91 2.71
C PRO A 60 0.26 -9.19 4.06
N GLY A 61 0.98 -9.71 5.05
CA GLY A 61 1.04 -9.08 6.37
C GLY A 61 1.64 -7.68 6.32
N VAL A 62 2.62 -7.46 5.45
CA VAL A 62 3.23 -6.14 5.25
C VAL A 62 2.25 -5.20 4.52
N ILE A 63 1.68 -5.66 3.42
CA ILE A 63 0.81 -4.82 2.59
C ILE A 63 -0.52 -4.53 3.29
N ASN A 64 -0.88 -5.30 4.29
CA ASN A 64 -2.04 -5.00 5.14
C ASN A 64 -1.96 -3.58 5.74
N GLY A 65 -0.76 -3.02 5.94
CA GLY A 65 -0.64 -1.64 6.38
C GLY A 65 -1.35 -0.66 5.45
N PHE A 66 -1.25 -0.90 4.15
CA PHE A 66 -1.96 -0.12 3.14
C PHE A 66 -3.44 -0.51 3.09
N SER A 67 -3.74 -1.80 3.01
CA SER A 67 -5.10 -2.30 2.82
C SER A 67 -6.01 -1.98 4.01
N ASP A 68 -5.50 -2.12 5.23
CA ASP A 68 -6.25 -1.81 6.43
C ASP A 68 -6.64 -0.32 6.46
N LEU A 69 -5.71 0.54 6.04
CA LEU A 69 -5.98 1.97 5.96
C LEU A 69 -7.10 2.27 4.95
N MET A 70 -7.09 1.61 3.80
CA MET A 70 -8.13 1.84 2.79
C MET A 70 -9.51 1.45 3.34
N VAL A 71 -9.60 0.38 4.11
CA VAL A 71 -10.86 -0.03 4.73
C VAL A 71 -11.26 0.95 5.84
N GLU A 72 -10.30 1.45 6.62
CA GLU A 72 -10.59 2.47 7.64
C GLU A 72 -11.21 3.72 7.02
N VAL A 73 -10.73 4.12 5.85
CA VAL A 73 -11.16 5.37 5.20
C VAL A 73 -12.43 5.19 4.39
N PHE A 74 -12.53 4.09 3.64
CA PHE A 74 -13.61 3.88 2.66
C PHE A 74 -14.61 2.79 3.06
N GLY A 75 -14.39 2.09 4.16
CA GLY A 75 -15.24 0.95 4.53
C GLY A 75 -15.15 -0.17 3.51
N GLU A 76 -16.27 -0.79 3.19
CA GLU A 76 -16.31 -1.89 2.22
C GLU A 76 -15.79 -1.47 0.83
N ALA A 77 -15.99 -0.21 0.46
CA ALA A 77 -15.49 0.31 -0.82
C ALA A 77 -13.95 0.31 -0.87
N GLY A 78 -13.29 0.23 0.26
CA GLY A 78 -11.83 0.13 0.34
C GLY A 78 -11.29 -1.29 0.21
N ARG A 79 -12.14 -2.31 0.21
CA ARG A 79 -11.70 -3.70 0.01
C ARG A 79 -11.48 -3.94 -1.47
N ALA A 80 -10.25 -4.24 -1.83
CA ALA A 80 -9.85 -4.34 -3.22
C ALA A 80 -9.38 -5.76 -3.55
N ALA A 81 -9.43 -6.10 -4.82
CA ALA A 81 -8.64 -7.21 -5.33
C ALA A 81 -7.16 -6.86 -5.11
N ARG A 82 -6.36 -7.82 -4.65
CA ARG A 82 -4.99 -7.50 -4.22
C ARG A 82 -4.00 -8.59 -4.59
N SER A 83 -2.82 -8.15 -5.06
CA SER A 83 -1.63 -8.99 -5.12
C SER A 83 -0.60 -8.39 -4.18
N ALA A 84 0.04 -9.22 -3.38
CA ALA A 84 1.14 -8.81 -2.50
C ALA A 84 2.31 -9.74 -2.78
N VAL A 85 3.40 -9.19 -3.31
CA VAL A 85 4.51 -9.98 -3.86
C VAL A 85 5.84 -9.44 -3.36
N GLY A 86 6.88 -10.29 -3.44
CA GLY A 86 8.24 -9.89 -3.14
C GLY A 86 8.96 -9.45 -4.39
N MET A 87 9.82 -8.46 -4.25
CA MET A 87 10.67 -7.94 -5.32
C MET A 87 12.13 -8.11 -4.92
N GLY A 88 12.96 -8.40 -5.90
CA GLY A 88 14.40 -8.51 -5.68
C GLY A 88 15.05 -7.20 -5.29
N SER A 89 14.48 -6.09 -5.73
CA SER A 89 14.89 -4.74 -5.34
C SER A 89 13.77 -3.76 -5.63
N LEU A 90 13.80 -2.63 -4.94
CA LEU A 90 12.90 -1.50 -5.20
C LEU A 90 13.74 -0.23 -5.31
N PRO A 91 13.23 0.79 -6.02
CA PRO A 91 13.98 2.05 -6.18
C PRO A 91 14.41 2.63 -4.84
N MET A 92 15.65 3.10 -4.77
CA MET A 92 16.24 3.71 -3.57
C MET A 92 16.18 2.81 -2.35
N ASN A 93 16.09 1.49 -2.57
CA ASN A 93 16.08 0.48 -1.51
C ASN A 93 14.92 0.69 -0.52
N ILE A 94 13.81 1.26 -0.98
CA ILE A 94 12.62 1.41 -0.12
C ILE A 94 12.06 0.02 0.22
N PRO A 95 11.38 -0.13 1.37
CA PRO A 95 10.91 -1.45 1.78
C PRO A 95 9.63 -1.89 1.08
N VAL A 96 8.79 -0.94 0.66
CA VAL A 96 7.51 -1.26 0.00
C VAL A 96 7.21 -0.25 -1.09
N GLU A 97 6.44 -0.72 -2.09
CA GLU A 97 5.90 0.12 -3.14
C GLU A 97 4.50 -0.39 -3.46
N VAL A 98 3.54 0.51 -3.72
CA VAL A 98 2.15 0.13 -3.93
C VAL A 98 1.59 0.87 -5.14
N GLU A 99 0.88 0.13 -5.99
CA GLU A 99 0.05 0.68 -7.06
C GLU A 99 -1.41 0.43 -6.73
N MET A 100 -2.27 1.39 -7.07
CA MET A 100 -3.68 1.28 -6.79
C MET A 100 -4.51 1.82 -7.95
N ILE A 101 -5.60 1.12 -8.25
CA ILE A 101 -6.59 1.59 -9.22
C ILE A 101 -7.88 1.87 -8.45
N VAL A 102 -8.44 3.05 -8.67
CA VAL A 102 -9.71 3.45 -8.05
C VAL A 102 -10.75 3.79 -9.11
N GLU A 103 -11.99 3.56 -8.78
CA GLU A 103 -13.12 4.04 -9.58
C GLU A 103 -13.62 5.33 -8.95
N ILE A 104 -13.84 6.33 -9.79
CA ILE A 104 -14.22 7.68 -9.35
C ILE A 104 -15.67 7.94 -9.71
N LYS A 105 -16.42 8.58 -8.81
CA LYS A 105 -17.80 9.00 -9.06
C LYS A 105 -17.81 10.11 -10.11
N ASN A 106 -18.83 10.10 -10.96
CA ASN A 106 -18.93 11.00 -12.11
C ASN A 106 -19.42 12.40 -11.78
N THR A 107 -19.59 12.77 -10.54
CA THR A 107 -20.10 14.11 -10.21
C THR A 107 -19.20 14.82 -9.25
#